data_59083885d484920ce55feaa9c79ffc99
#
_entry.id   59083885d484920ce55feaa9c79ffc99
#
_cell.length_a   1.000
_cell.length_b   1.000
_cell.length_c   1.000
_cell.angle_alpha   90.00
_cell.angle_beta   90.00
_cell.angle_gamma   90.00
#
_symmetry.space_group_name_H-M   'P 1'
#
loop_
_entity.id
_entity.type
_entity.pdbx_description
1 polymer ?
#
loop_
_entity_poly.entity_id
_entity_poly.type
_entity_poly.pdbx_seq_one_letter_code
_entity_poly.pdbx_strand_id
1 'polypeptide(L)'
;MPNLSFLEHYETIIKTPSISAFDEKFNMSNKPLIDILSSWFSDLGFSITIQLVPGTGNKFNMLAKIGSGEGGLLLCGHSDTVPYDEGRWQSDPFKVKQADGKLFGLGSCDMKGFFAFIIEALKTIPLNKLKKPLYILATADEETSMAGARFFAEQQLIKPSMAIIGEPTELIPIYKHKGHIAQSLNVQGKAGHSSDPDKGVNAIEIMYQAMGQLMDLQSKLKSQFHDAAFSVPHVTMNLGHISGGDAENRICGHCKLNFDMRVVPELNDEQALSMIEEALAPVFAKYPSRLSLDLMYPTAPAFACRDEQNILALAEQLTGKKFQSANYATEAPFINQLGCDTIVLGPGSIDQAHQPDEYISLDYVVPTVHILQKMIKKVCF
;
A
#
# COMPACT_ATOMS: atom_id res chain seq x y z
N MET A 1 -5.29 11.27 -29.42
CA MET A 1 -4.46 11.92 -28.40
C MET A 1 -3.79 13.15 -28.96
N PRO A 2 -3.76 14.30 -28.24
CA PRO A 2 -2.70 15.24 -28.48
C PRO A 2 -1.37 14.48 -28.30
N ASN A 3 -0.39 14.80 -29.14
CA ASN A 3 0.92 14.12 -29.14
C ASN A 3 1.75 14.62 -27.95
N LEU A 4 1.22 14.38 -26.72
CA LEU A 4 1.85 14.82 -25.48
C LEU A 4 3.16 14.05 -25.25
N SER A 5 4.20 14.75 -24.82
CA SER A 5 5.46 14.16 -24.38
C SER A 5 5.28 13.42 -23.04
N PHE A 6 6.26 12.63 -22.64
CA PHE A 6 6.30 12.01 -21.31
C PHE A 6 6.11 13.05 -20.20
N LEU A 7 6.82 14.18 -20.30
CA LEU A 7 6.79 15.23 -19.30
C LEU A 7 5.39 15.87 -19.17
N GLU A 8 4.73 16.14 -20.29
CA GLU A 8 3.37 16.73 -20.26
C GLU A 8 2.33 15.79 -19.62
N HIS A 9 2.42 14.47 -19.88
CA HIS A 9 1.59 13.49 -19.17
C HIS A 9 1.89 13.49 -17.67
N TYR A 10 3.19 13.49 -17.34
CA TYR A 10 3.64 13.46 -15.97
C TYR A 10 3.22 14.71 -15.17
N GLU A 11 3.42 15.90 -15.72
CA GLU A 11 2.98 17.16 -15.15
C GLU A 11 1.46 17.18 -14.90
N THR A 12 0.68 16.67 -15.84
CA THR A 12 -0.78 16.61 -15.72
C THR A 12 -1.21 15.67 -14.57
N ILE A 13 -0.57 14.51 -14.43
CA ILE A 13 -0.83 13.57 -13.34
C ILE A 13 -0.51 14.21 -11.99
N ILE A 14 0.69 14.78 -11.84
CA ILE A 14 1.11 15.38 -10.58
C ILE A 14 0.27 16.60 -10.21
N LYS A 15 -0.09 17.41 -11.18
CA LYS A 15 -0.93 18.62 -11.01
C LYS A 15 -2.36 18.30 -10.53
N THR A 16 -2.80 17.05 -10.68
CA THR A 16 -4.15 16.63 -10.29
C THR A 16 -4.12 16.04 -8.87
N PRO A 17 -4.56 16.78 -7.83
CA PRO A 17 -4.55 16.28 -6.46
C PRO A 17 -5.49 15.09 -6.29
N SER A 18 -5.06 14.12 -5.48
CA SER A 18 -5.81 12.88 -5.23
C SER A 18 -5.44 12.28 -3.86
N ILE A 19 -5.40 13.10 -2.83
CA ILE A 19 -4.97 12.68 -1.48
C ILE A 19 -5.96 11.69 -0.87
N SER A 20 -5.45 10.60 -0.30
CA SER A 20 -6.16 9.73 0.62
C SER A 20 -5.71 9.99 2.05
N ALA A 21 -6.66 10.24 2.94
CA ALA A 21 -6.37 10.52 4.34
C ALA A 21 -7.53 10.03 5.23
N PHE A 22 -7.19 9.60 6.45
CA PHE A 22 -8.20 9.29 7.49
C PHE A 22 -8.88 10.56 8.04
N ASP A 23 -8.17 11.70 8.01
CA ASP A 23 -8.77 13.00 8.33
C ASP A 23 -9.48 13.54 7.09
N GLU A 24 -10.81 13.62 7.16
CA GLU A 24 -11.67 14.11 6.07
C GLU A 24 -11.28 15.50 5.55
N LYS A 25 -10.63 16.31 6.39
CA LYS A 25 -10.14 17.64 5.99
C LYS A 25 -9.14 17.58 4.83
N PHE A 26 -8.34 16.50 4.77
CA PHE A 26 -7.31 16.31 3.75
C PHE A 26 -7.73 15.31 2.67
N ASN A 27 -8.80 14.55 2.91
CA ASN A 27 -9.22 13.50 2.01
C ASN A 27 -9.84 14.07 0.73
N MET A 28 -9.35 13.65 -0.43
CA MET A 28 -9.77 14.13 -1.74
C MET A 28 -10.26 13.00 -2.63
N SER A 29 -11.19 13.29 -3.54
CA SER A 29 -11.53 12.34 -4.59
C SER A 29 -10.40 12.20 -5.61
N ASN A 30 -10.09 10.97 -6.00
CA ASN A 30 -9.20 10.69 -7.13
C ASN A 30 -9.90 10.76 -8.50
N LYS A 31 -11.23 11.05 -8.53
CA LYS A 31 -12.05 11.05 -9.76
C LYS A 31 -11.48 11.93 -10.88
N PRO A 32 -10.97 13.15 -10.60
CA PRO A 32 -10.38 13.98 -11.65
C PRO A 32 -9.19 13.30 -12.36
N LEU A 33 -8.32 12.62 -11.61
CA LEU A 33 -7.21 11.86 -12.18
C LEU A 33 -7.70 10.63 -12.95
N ILE A 34 -8.68 9.90 -12.41
CA ILE A 34 -9.31 8.76 -13.08
C ILE A 34 -9.93 9.17 -14.41
N ASP A 35 -10.57 10.33 -14.50
CA ASP A 35 -11.15 10.83 -15.75
C ASP A 35 -10.09 11.15 -16.80
N ILE A 36 -8.99 11.75 -16.39
CA ILE A 36 -7.84 12.03 -17.26
C ILE A 36 -7.24 10.71 -17.80
N LEU A 37 -6.92 9.77 -16.90
CA LEU A 37 -6.38 8.46 -17.30
C LEU A 37 -7.35 7.70 -18.21
N SER A 38 -8.64 7.71 -17.88
CA SER A 38 -9.69 7.09 -18.71
C SER A 38 -9.73 7.65 -20.12
N SER A 39 -9.65 8.96 -20.25
CA SER A 39 -9.59 9.62 -21.57
C SER A 39 -8.35 9.19 -22.36
N TRP A 40 -7.18 9.20 -21.73
CA TRP A 40 -5.94 8.83 -22.40
C TRP A 40 -5.88 7.37 -22.86
N PHE A 41 -6.32 6.44 -21.99
CA PHE A 41 -6.36 5.02 -22.38
C PHE A 41 -7.46 4.74 -23.40
N SER A 42 -8.62 5.43 -23.33
CA SER A 42 -9.67 5.33 -24.36
C SER A 42 -9.16 5.78 -25.72
N ASP A 43 -8.41 6.89 -25.80
CA ASP A 43 -7.79 7.38 -27.04
C ASP A 43 -6.76 6.38 -27.62
N LEU A 44 -6.13 5.55 -26.77
CA LEU A 44 -5.27 4.45 -27.20
C LEU A 44 -6.04 3.18 -27.62
N GLY A 45 -7.37 3.21 -27.54
CA GLY A 45 -8.23 2.10 -27.96
C GLY A 45 -8.56 1.09 -26.85
N PHE A 46 -8.28 1.41 -25.59
CA PHE A 46 -8.70 0.58 -24.46
C PHE A 46 -10.20 0.77 -24.16
N SER A 47 -10.86 -0.30 -23.78
CA SER A 47 -12.17 -0.25 -23.15
C SER A 47 -12.00 0.11 -21.67
N ILE A 48 -12.80 1.05 -21.18
CA ILE A 48 -12.67 1.61 -19.83
C ILE A 48 -13.84 1.16 -18.96
N THR A 49 -13.54 0.72 -17.75
CA THR A 49 -14.51 0.47 -16.67
C THR A 49 -14.10 1.30 -15.46
N ILE A 50 -14.99 2.15 -14.98
CA ILE A 50 -14.79 2.94 -13.76
C ILE A 50 -15.70 2.36 -12.67
N GLN A 51 -15.16 2.15 -11.48
CA GLN A 51 -15.87 1.59 -10.34
C GLN A 51 -15.79 2.55 -9.15
N LEU A 52 -16.93 2.94 -8.60
CA LEU A 52 -16.98 3.58 -7.28
C LEU A 52 -16.62 2.51 -6.23
N VAL A 53 -15.63 2.79 -5.39
CA VAL A 53 -15.22 1.89 -4.31
C VAL A 53 -16.19 2.03 -3.13
N PRO A 54 -16.89 0.97 -2.72
CA PRO A 54 -17.86 1.03 -1.63
C PRO A 54 -17.24 1.50 -0.31
N GLY A 55 -17.97 2.29 0.44
CA GLY A 55 -17.56 2.77 1.77
C GLY A 55 -16.55 3.93 1.78
N THR A 56 -16.02 4.33 0.61
CA THR A 56 -15.03 5.42 0.51
C THR A 56 -15.64 6.78 0.13
N GLY A 57 -16.94 6.80 -0.12
CA GLY A 57 -17.70 8.01 -0.50
C GLY A 57 -17.46 8.45 -1.95
N ASN A 58 -16.24 8.71 -2.35
CA ASN A 58 -15.93 9.31 -3.66
C ASN A 58 -14.57 8.86 -4.25
N LYS A 59 -14.13 7.65 -3.95
CA LYS A 59 -12.93 7.04 -4.51
C LYS A 59 -13.29 6.05 -5.62
N PHE A 60 -12.47 6.00 -6.67
CA PHE A 60 -12.79 5.25 -7.88
C PHE A 60 -11.58 4.44 -8.37
N ASN A 61 -11.83 3.19 -8.76
CA ASN A 61 -10.89 2.42 -9.56
C ASN A 61 -11.16 2.66 -11.05
N MET A 62 -10.11 2.54 -11.86
CA MET A 62 -10.21 2.48 -13.33
C MET A 62 -9.54 1.21 -13.83
N LEU A 63 -10.30 0.38 -14.56
CA LEU A 63 -9.77 -0.70 -15.36
C LEU A 63 -9.80 -0.31 -16.84
N ALA A 64 -8.65 -0.28 -17.49
CA ALA A 64 -8.52 -0.17 -18.92
C ALA A 64 -8.07 -1.52 -19.50
N LYS A 65 -8.77 -2.03 -20.53
CA LYS A 65 -8.50 -3.32 -21.17
C LYS A 65 -8.40 -3.16 -22.66
N ILE A 66 -7.38 -3.79 -23.29
CA ILE A 66 -7.27 -3.93 -24.73
C ILE A 66 -6.85 -5.37 -25.08
N GLY A 67 -7.27 -5.86 -26.25
CA GLY A 67 -7.07 -7.26 -26.64
C GLY A 67 -8.16 -8.18 -26.13
N SER A 68 -8.07 -9.46 -26.51
CA SER A 68 -9.07 -10.49 -26.21
C SER A 68 -8.40 -11.79 -25.77
N GLY A 69 -9.21 -12.75 -25.26
CA GLY A 69 -8.72 -14.03 -24.77
C GLY A 69 -8.48 -14.03 -23.25
N GLU A 70 -7.81 -15.08 -22.79
CA GLU A 70 -7.48 -15.31 -21.39
C GLU A 70 -6.00 -14.98 -21.08
N GLY A 71 -5.70 -14.77 -19.81
CA GLY A 71 -4.36 -14.45 -19.36
C GLY A 71 -3.94 -13.01 -19.66
N GLY A 72 -2.72 -12.82 -20.14
CA GLY A 72 -2.17 -11.50 -20.44
C GLY A 72 -1.49 -10.82 -19.24
N LEU A 73 -1.21 -9.54 -19.38
CA LEU A 73 -0.46 -8.75 -18.41
C LEU A 73 -1.35 -7.68 -17.78
N LEU A 74 -1.29 -7.56 -16.46
CA LEU A 74 -1.84 -6.46 -15.69
C LEU A 74 -0.70 -5.52 -15.26
N LEU A 75 -0.82 -4.23 -15.57
CA LEU A 75 -0.01 -3.16 -14.99
C LEU A 75 -0.89 -2.40 -14.00
N CYS A 76 -0.50 -2.39 -12.74
CA CYS A 76 -1.29 -1.86 -11.63
C CYS A 76 -0.53 -0.76 -10.89
N GLY A 77 -1.25 0.21 -10.38
CA GLY A 77 -0.75 1.22 -9.47
C GLY A 77 -1.88 2.00 -8.83
N HIS A 78 -1.60 2.60 -7.67
CA HIS A 78 -2.58 3.47 -7.03
C HIS A 78 -2.56 4.88 -7.63
N SER A 79 -3.70 5.54 -7.56
CA SER A 79 -3.92 6.88 -8.11
C SER A 79 -3.96 7.96 -7.05
N ASP A 80 -3.90 7.58 -5.79
CA ASP A 80 -3.90 8.49 -4.65
C ASP A 80 -2.48 8.78 -4.14
N THR A 81 -2.39 9.63 -3.14
CA THR A 81 -1.15 10.02 -2.46
C THR A 81 -1.45 10.29 -0.99
N VAL A 82 -0.42 10.25 -0.14
CA VAL A 82 -0.51 10.73 1.23
C VAL A 82 -0.79 12.24 1.31
N PRO A 83 -1.27 12.78 2.44
CA PRO A 83 -1.21 14.21 2.73
C PRO A 83 0.23 14.73 2.70
N TYR A 84 0.42 15.94 2.19
CA TYR A 84 1.74 16.58 2.23
C TYR A 84 1.91 17.42 3.51
N ASP A 85 3.16 17.50 3.99
CA ASP A 85 3.54 18.32 5.14
C ASP A 85 3.57 19.81 4.76
N GLU A 86 2.52 20.56 5.08
CA GLU A 86 2.47 22.00 4.84
C GLU A 86 3.67 22.71 5.46
N GLY A 87 4.32 23.58 4.68
CA GLY A 87 5.47 24.38 5.12
C GLY A 87 6.82 23.64 5.14
N ARG A 88 6.87 22.35 4.81
CA ARG A 88 8.13 21.59 4.70
C ARG A 88 8.58 21.38 3.26
N TRP A 89 7.71 21.57 2.28
CA TRP A 89 8.03 21.52 0.86
C TRP A 89 8.73 22.81 0.40
N GLN A 90 9.81 22.67 -0.38
CA GLN A 90 10.53 23.83 -0.97
C GLN A 90 9.88 24.29 -2.29
N SER A 91 8.95 23.50 -2.84
CA SER A 91 8.20 23.83 -4.05
C SER A 91 6.73 23.39 -3.87
N ASP A 92 5.85 23.84 -4.75
CA ASP A 92 4.45 23.40 -4.78
C ASP A 92 4.38 21.90 -5.06
N PRO A 93 3.82 21.06 -4.14
CA PRO A 93 3.73 19.61 -4.32
C PRO A 93 2.90 19.19 -5.53
N PHE A 94 2.01 20.05 -6.03
CA PHE A 94 1.16 19.78 -7.19
C PHE A 94 1.68 20.43 -8.48
N LYS A 95 2.91 20.91 -8.49
CA LYS A 95 3.55 21.47 -9.67
C LYS A 95 4.92 20.85 -9.88
N VAL A 96 5.08 20.07 -10.94
CA VAL A 96 6.37 19.46 -11.25
C VAL A 96 7.46 20.53 -11.34
N LYS A 97 8.50 20.39 -10.52
CA LYS A 97 9.73 21.14 -10.60
C LYS A 97 10.82 20.24 -11.14
N GLN A 98 11.32 20.58 -12.32
CA GLN A 98 12.47 19.87 -12.89
C GLN A 98 13.78 20.55 -12.45
N ALA A 99 14.64 19.81 -11.76
CA ALA A 99 15.98 20.26 -11.35
C ALA A 99 16.91 19.05 -11.19
N ASP A 100 18.17 19.20 -11.50
CA ASP A 100 19.25 18.22 -11.27
C ASP A 100 18.93 16.79 -11.77
N GLY A 101 18.29 16.67 -12.94
CA GLY A 101 17.89 15.39 -13.50
C GLY A 101 16.71 14.72 -12.79
N LYS A 102 15.98 15.46 -11.96
CA LYS A 102 14.85 14.98 -11.15
C LYS A 102 13.58 15.74 -11.45
N LEU A 103 12.43 15.06 -11.24
CA LEU A 103 11.08 15.63 -11.26
C LEU A 103 10.52 15.59 -9.84
N PHE A 104 10.39 16.75 -9.20
CA PHE A 104 9.84 16.89 -7.86
C PHE A 104 8.33 17.09 -7.93
N GLY A 105 7.58 16.49 -6.99
CA GLY A 105 6.16 16.63 -6.86
C GLY A 105 5.54 15.47 -6.08
N LEU A 106 4.40 15.66 -5.45
CA LEU A 106 3.70 14.64 -4.65
C LEU A 106 3.10 13.55 -5.55
N GLY A 107 3.43 12.28 -5.26
CA GLY A 107 3.10 11.13 -6.10
C GLY A 107 4.00 11.01 -7.34
N SER A 108 5.12 11.73 -7.37
CA SER A 108 6.13 11.60 -8.42
C SER A 108 6.84 10.24 -8.34
N CYS A 109 7.11 9.76 -7.15
CA CYS A 109 7.73 8.47 -6.87
C CYS A 109 6.70 7.46 -6.41
N ASP A 110 5.81 7.84 -5.50
CA ASP A 110 4.82 6.98 -4.84
C ASP A 110 3.40 7.45 -5.14
N MET A 111 2.70 6.77 -6.06
CA MET A 111 3.26 6.11 -7.24
C MET A 111 2.51 6.52 -8.50
N LYS A 112 1.58 7.54 -8.39
CA LYS A 112 0.70 7.90 -9.55
C LYS A 112 1.47 8.32 -10.81
N GLY A 113 2.72 8.83 -10.67
CA GLY A 113 3.63 9.09 -11.78
C GLY A 113 3.88 7.88 -12.68
N PHE A 114 3.73 6.66 -12.18
CA PHE A 114 3.92 5.41 -12.93
C PHE A 114 3.02 5.32 -14.18
N PHE A 115 1.83 5.90 -14.15
CA PHE A 115 0.94 5.89 -15.32
C PHE A 115 1.52 6.63 -16.53
N ALA A 116 2.37 7.65 -16.33
CA ALA A 116 3.08 8.29 -17.44
C ALA A 116 4.09 7.34 -18.10
N PHE A 117 4.78 6.52 -17.32
CA PHE A 117 5.70 5.49 -17.87
C PHE A 117 4.94 4.43 -18.66
N ILE A 118 3.78 4.00 -18.20
CA ILE A 118 2.92 3.07 -18.94
C ILE A 118 2.53 3.69 -20.30
N ILE A 119 2.03 4.92 -20.30
CA ILE A 119 1.61 5.61 -21.52
C ILE A 119 2.78 5.74 -22.48
N GLU A 120 3.97 6.13 -22.00
CA GLU A 120 5.17 6.25 -22.82
C GLU A 120 5.57 4.90 -23.43
N ALA A 121 5.49 3.81 -22.67
CA ALA A 121 5.78 2.48 -23.16
C ALA A 121 4.81 2.05 -24.28
N LEU A 122 3.54 2.43 -24.17
CA LEU A 122 2.50 2.06 -25.14
C LEU A 122 2.64 2.75 -26.50
N LYS A 123 3.31 3.91 -26.58
CA LYS A 123 3.46 4.68 -27.83
C LYS A 123 4.07 3.88 -28.99
N THR A 124 4.91 2.88 -28.68
CA THR A 124 5.61 2.06 -29.68
C THR A 124 5.11 0.62 -29.77
N ILE A 125 4.11 0.26 -28.97
CA ILE A 125 3.51 -1.09 -28.98
C ILE A 125 2.40 -1.14 -30.05
N PRO A 126 2.44 -2.09 -31.00
CA PRO A 126 1.36 -2.28 -31.97
C PRO A 126 0.15 -2.95 -31.30
N LEU A 127 -0.65 -2.18 -30.56
CA LEU A 127 -1.75 -2.65 -29.71
C LEU A 127 -2.79 -3.50 -30.47
N ASN A 128 -2.93 -3.32 -31.79
CA ASN A 128 -3.81 -4.09 -32.66
C ASN A 128 -3.28 -5.51 -32.98
N LYS A 129 -2.07 -5.85 -32.54
CA LYS A 129 -1.43 -7.18 -32.74
C LYS A 129 -1.36 -8.04 -31.49
N LEU A 130 -1.95 -7.59 -30.40
CA LEU A 130 -1.98 -8.36 -29.14
C LEU A 130 -2.71 -9.69 -29.33
N LYS A 131 -2.13 -10.78 -28.87
CA LYS A 131 -2.72 -12.12 -28.81
C LYS A 131 -3.39 -12.44 -27.48
N LYS A 132 -2.94 -11.75 -26.41
CA LYS A 132 -3.52 -11.82 -25.08
C LYS A 132 -3.82 -10.40 -24.60
N PRO A 133 -4.78 -10.24 -23.67
CA PRO A 133 -5.15 -8.91 -23.22
C PRO A 133 -4.03 -8.22 -22.43
N LEU A 134 -4.00 -6.90 -22.55
CA LEU A 134 -3.26 -6.01 -21.67
C LEU A 134 -4.27 -5.23 -20.81
N TYR A 135 -4.04 -5.21 -19.51
CA TYR A 135 -4.86 -4.52 -18.55
C TYR A 135 -4.06 -3.43 -17.85
N ILE A 136 -4.67 -2.29 -17.61
CA ILE A 136 -4.14 -1.22 -16.76
C ILE A 136 -5.16 -0.99 -15.65
N LEU A 137 -4.71 -1.07 -14.40
CA LEU A 137 -5.56 -0.83 -13.23
C LEU A 137 -4.99 0.36 -12.46
N ALA A 138 -5.83 1.38 -12.30
CA ALA A 138 -5.57 2.46 -11.35
C ALA A 138 -6.50 2.24 -10.15
N THR A 139 -5.92 1.96 -9.00
CA THR A 139 -6.65 1.73 -7.76
C THR A 139 -6.80 3.01 -6.95
N ALA A 140 -7.67 2.97 -5.97
CA ALA A 140 -7.95 4.06 -5.06
C ALA A 140 -7.64 3.67 -3.63
N ASP A 141 -7.30 4.67 -2.81
CA ASP A 141 -7.24 4.59 -1.36
C ASP A 141 -6.19 3.60 -0.84
N GLU A 142 -5.10 3.42 -1.59
CA GLU A 142 -3.98 2.57 -1.20
C GLU A 142 -3.34 3.08 0.07
N GLU A 143 -3.08 4.38 0.14
CA GLU A 143 -2.37 5.09 1.19
C GLU A 143 -3.09 5.11 2.55
N THR A 144 -4.28 4.53 2.63
CA THR A 144 -5.06 4.43 3.87
C THR A 144 -5.56 3.03 4.14
N SER A 145 -6.39 2.48 3.25
CA SER A 145 -7.13 1.23 3.51
C SER A 145 -6.93 0.14 2.47
N MET A 146 -6.27 0.46 1.35
CA MET A 146 -6.19 -0.40 0.15
C MET A 146 -7.58 -0.84 -0.34
N ALA A 147 -8.61 -0.04 -0.07
CA ALA A 147 -9.99 -0.40 -0.37
C ALA A 147 -10.22 -0.64 -1.85
N GLY A 148 -9.55 0.11 -2.73
CA GLY A 148 -9.65 -0.05 -4.17
C GLY A 148 -9.20 -1.41 -4.65
N ALA A 149 -8.01 -1.84 -4.28
CA ALA A 149 -7.44 -3.13 -4.67
C ALA A 149 -8.22 -4.30 -4.05
N ARG A 150 -8.63 -4.20 -2.79
CA ARG A 150 -9.46 -5.18 -2.10
C ARG A 150 -10.79 -5.39 -2.84
N PHE A 151 -11.52 -4.31 -3.09
CA PHE A 151 -12.79 -4.35 -3.82
C PHE A 151 -12.61 -4.92 -5.23
N PHE A 152 -11.56 -4.50 -5.95
CA PHE A 152 -11.29 -5.02 -7.28
C PHE A 152 -11.02 -6.53 -7.29
N ALA A 153 -10.24 -7.03 -6.33
CA ALA A 153 -9.98 -8.46 -6.20
C ALA A 153 -11.25 -9.29 -5.94
N GLU A 154 -12.15 -8.79 -5.09
CA GLU A 154 -13.44 -9.45 -4.80
C GLU A 154 -14.33 -9.58 -6.04
N GLN A 155 -14.28 -8.63 -6.97
CA GLN A 155 -15.11 -8.63 -8.18
C GLN A 155 -14.65 -9.64 -9.24
N GLN A 156 -13.41 -10.12 -9.21
CA GLN A 156 -12.87 -11.13 -10.14
C GLN A 156 -13.16 -10.84 -11.63
N LEU A 157 -13.11 -9.55 -12.04
CA LEU A 157 -13.49 -9.10 -13.40
C LEU A 157 -12.53 -9.54 -14.48
N ILE A 158 -11.28 -9.81 -14.13
CA ILE A 158 -10.21 -10.21 -15.05
C ILE A 158 -9.41 -11.37 -14.48
N LYS A 159 -8.75 -12.12 -15.37
CA LYS A 159 -7.84 -13.22 -15.01
C LYS A 159 -6.53 -13.08 -15.78
N PRO A 160 -5.66 -12.13 -15.40
CA PRO A 160 -4.35 -12.00 -16.02
C PRO A 160 -3.47 -13.21 -15.69
N SER A 161 -2.44 -13.49 -16.49
CA SER A 161 -1.42 -14.50 -16.14
C SER A 161 -0.36 -13.92 -15.23
N MET A 162 -0.02 -12.66 -15.45
CA MET A 162 1.02 -11.94 -14.71
C MET A 162 0.55 -10.52 -14.37
N ALA A 163 1.03 -10.00 -13.24
CA ALA A 163 0.78 -8.63 -12.81
C ALA A 163 2.06 -7.95 -12.33
N ILE A 164 2.17 -6.65 -12.62
CA ILE A 164 3.22 -5.77 -12.12
C ILE A 164 2.55 -4.62 -11.38
N ILE A 165 2.95 -4.41 -10.12
CA ILE A 165 2.57 -3.24 -9.33
C ILE A 165 3.75 -2.28 -9.35
N GLY A 166 3.51 -1.04 -9.78
CA GLY A 166 4.55 -0.09 -10.14
C GLY A 166 5.12 0.72 -8.99
N GLU A 167 5.12 0.19 -7.75
CA GLU A 167 5.72 0.84 -6.59
C GLU A 167 7.22 1.09 -6.75
N PRO A 168 7.78 2.09 -6.04
CA PRO A 168 9.17 2.48 -6.18
C PRO A 168 10.13 1.42 -5.58
N THR A 169 10.66 0.56 -6.42
CA THR A 169 11.58 -0.53 -6.05
C THR A 169 12.98 -0.37 -6.62
N GLU A 170 13.31 0.79 -7.16
CA GLU A 170 14.56 1.00 -7.92
C GLU A 170 14.73 0.01 -9.08
N LEU A 171 13.62 -0.45 -9.67
CA LEU A 171 13.58 -1.51 -10.68
C LEU A 171 14.18 -2.84 -10.17
N ILE A 172 14.12 -3.12 -8.88
CA ILE A 172 14.42 -4.42 -8.29
C ILE A 172 13.10 -5.20 -8.21
N PRO A 173 12.99 -6.40 -8.80
CA PRO A 173 11.77 -7.19 -8.68
C PRO A 173 11.54 -7.62 -7.22
N ILE A 174 10.43 -7.24 -6.63
CA ILE A 174 10.03 -7.66 -5.28
C ILE A 174 9.00 -8.77 -5.39
N TYR A 175 9.30 -9.92 -4.80
CA TYR A 175 8.49 -11.13 -4.89
C TYR A 175 7.78 -11.50 -3.58
N LYS A 176 8.18 -10.86 -2.48
CA LYS A 176 7.56 -11.00 -1.16
C LYS A 176 7.56 -9.66 -0.44
N HIS A 177 6.52 -9.40 0.33
CA HIS A 177 6.55 -8.31 1.30
C HIS A 177 5.81 -8.67 2.59
N LYS A 178 6.13 -7.95 3.68
CA LYS A 178 5.43 -8.12 4.95
C LYS A 178 4.04 -7.52 4.89
N GLY A 179 3.12 -8.10 5.67
CA GLY A 179 1.81 -7.50 5.94
C GLY A 179 1.90 -6.46 7.05
N HIS A 180 0.80 -5.73 7.24
CA HIS A 180 0.67 -4.69 8.24
C HIS A 180 -0.68 -4.78 8.96
N ILE A 181 -0.64 -4.87 10.28
CA ILE A 181 -1.79 -4.87 11.18
C ILE A 181 -1.55 -3.78 12.21
N ALA A 182 -2.48 -2.84 12.36
CA ALA A 182 -2.40 -1.81 13.39
C ALA A 182 -3.67 -1.83 14.25
N GLN A 183 -3.47 -1.82 15.56
CA GLN A 183 -4.56 -1.89 16.53
C GLN A 183 -4.42 -0.84 17.63
N SER A 184 -5.58 -0.48 18.20
CA SER A 184 -5.71 0.39 19.34
C SER A 184 -6.33 -0.37 20.50
N LEU A 185 -5.60 -0.50 21.59
CA LEU A 185 -6.10 -1.04 22.86
C LEU A 185 -6.49 0.14 23.75
N ASN A 186 -7.77 0.20 24.10
CA ASN A 186 -8.30 1.21 25.00
C ASN A 186 -8.65 0.58 26.35
N VAL A 187 -8.28 1.26 27.44
CA VAL A 187 -8.59 0.84 28.80
C VAL A 187 -9.39 1.92 29.51
N GLN A 188 -10.58 1.58 29.98
CA GLN A 188 -11.45 2.43 30.76
C GLN A 188 -11.32 2.09 32.23
N GLY A 189 -10.67 2.97 32.98
CA GLY A 189 -10.55 2.90 34.43
C GLY A 189 -11.72 3.59 35.17
N LYS A 190 -11.46 3.97 36.40
CA LYS A 190 -12.32 4.82 37.22
C LYS A 190 -11.45 5.80 38.00
N ALA A 191 -11.52 7.08 37.65
CA ALA A 191 -10.74 8.11 38.28
C ALA A 191 -11.14 8.28 39.79
N GLY A 192 -10.17 8.67 40.59
CA GLY A 192 -10.33 8.92 42.01
C GLY A 192 -9.10 9.60 42.61
N HIS A 193 -9.11 9.91 43.89
CA HIS A 193 -7.95 10.45 44.59
C HIS A 193 -6.95 9.32 44.85
N SER A 194 -5.66 9.53 44.57
CA SER A 194 -4.62 8.50 44.69
C SER A 194 -4.40 7.96 46.11
N SER A 195 -4.80 8.73 47.14
CA SER A 195 -4.72 8.31 48.55
C SER A 195 -5.79 7.28 48.98
N ASP A 196 -6.80 7.03 48.10
CA ASP A 196 -7.89 6.08 48.37
C ASP A 196 -8.08 5.16 47.12
N PRO A 197 -7.14 4.21 46.89
CA PRO A 197 -7.12 3.40 45.68
C PRO A 197 -8.34 2.50 45.51
N ASP A 198 -9.01 2.12 46.62
CA ASP A 198 -10.19 1.23 46.59
C ASP A 198 -11.42 1.90 45.96
N LYS A 199 -11.44 3.23 45.84
CA LYS A 199 -12.53 3.99 45.21
C LYS A 199 -12.38 4.15 43.70
N GLY A 200 -11.23 3.78 43.14
CA GLY A 200 -10.93 3.90 41.73
C GLY A 200 -10.55 2.58 41.05
N VAL A 201 -10.23 2.68 39.76
CA VAL A 201 -9.62 1.59 38.97
C VAL A 201 -8.57 2.23 38.06
N ASN A 202 -7.32 1.92 38.25
CA ASN A 202 -6.22 2.56 37.53
C ASN A 202 -6.04 1.95 36.14
N ALA A 203 -6.33 2.73 35.09
CA ALA A 203 -6.20 2.28 33.72
C ALA A 203 -4.74 2.02 33.30
N ILE A 204 -3.77 2.74 33.89
CA ILE A 204 -2.33 2.50 33.60
C ILE A 204 -1.90 1.12 34.14
N GLU A 205 -2.37 0.72 35.32
CA GLU A 205 -2.04 -0.60 35.91
C GLU A 205 -2.63 -1.74 35.09
N ILE A 206 -3.83 -1.56 34.50
CA ILE A 206 -4.43 -2.53 33.58
C ILE A 206 -3.64 -2.57 32.28
N MET A 207 -3.29 -1.40 31.73
CA MET A 207 -2.51 -1.30 30.49
C MET A 207 -1.12 -1.95 30.64
N TYR A 208 -0.47 -1.78 31.78
CA TYR A 208 0.81 -2.43 32.09
C TYR A 208 0.70 -3.96 31.97
N GLN A 209 -0.39 -4.57 32.50
CA GLN A 209 -0.62 -6.01 32.39
C GLN A 209 -0.84 -6.43 30.92
N ALA A 210 -1.61 -5.66 30.16
CA ALA A 210 -1.84 -5.91 28.75
C ALA A 210 -0.55 -5.80 27.92
N MET A 211 0.27 -4.78 28.16
CA MET A 211 1.56 -4.62 27.50
C MET A 211 2.50 -5.81 27.79
N GLY A 212 2.48 -6.34 29.02
CA GLY A 212 3.23 -7.55 29.36
C GLY A 212 2.84 -8.74 28.46
N GLN A 213 1.54 -9.00 28.29
CA GLN A 213 1.05 -10.05 27.40
C GLN A 213 1.45 -9.83 25.93
N LEU A 214 1.39 -8.59 25.45
CA LEU A 214 1.83 -8.25 24.08
C LEU A 214 3.34 -8.46 23.89
N MET A 215 4.17 -8.13 24.87
CA MET A 215 5.61 -8.35 24.82
C MET A 215 5.98 -9.85 24.84
N ASP A 216 5.23 -10.65 25.60
CA ASP A 216 5.37 -12.12 25.59
C ASP A 216 4.96 -12.68 24.23
N LEU A 217 3.85 -12.21 23.65
CA LEU A 217 3.43 -12.56 22.29
C LEU A 217 4.48 -12.16 21.26
N GLN A 218 5.04 -10.95 21.32
CA GLN A 218 6.13 -10.50 20.44
C GLN A 218 7.29 -11.48 20.44
N SER A 219 7.72 -11.94 21.63
CA SER A 219 8.80 -12.89 21.79
C SER A 219 8.46 -14.25 21.17
N LYS A 220 7.23 -14.72 21.37
CA LYS A 220 6.70 -15.96 20.77
C LYS A 220 6.65 -15.87 19.24
N LEU A 221 6.08 -14.81 18.68
CA LEU A 221 5.97 -14.59 17.23
C LEU A 221 7.34 -14.55 16.55
N LYS A 222 8.30 -13.84 17.17
CA LYS A 222 9.69 -13.78 16.67
C LYS A 222 10.35 -15.15 16.57
N SER A 223 10.05 -16.07 17.48
CA SER A 223 10.61 -17.43 17.48
C SER A 223 9.87 -18.40 16.56
N GLN A 224 8.57 -18.20 16.33
CA GLN A 224 7.72 -19.13 15.60
C GLN A 224 7.68 -18.86 14.09
N PHE A 225 7.72 -17.59 13.67
CA PHE A 225 7.54 -17.20 12.28
C PHE A 225 8.81 -16.52 11.76
N HIS A 226 9.49 -17.21 10.85
CA HIS A 226 10.79 -16.79 10.34
C HIS A 226 10.89 -17.07 8.83
N ASP A 227 11.14 -16.02 8.05
CA ASP A 227 11.44 -16.12 6.62
C ASP A 227 12.77 -15.43 6.32
N ALA A 228 13.78 -16.21 5.99
CA ALA A 228 15.15 -15.74 5.70
C ALA A 228 15.25 -14.85 4.44
N ALA A 229 14.18 -14.74 3.66
CA ALA A 229 14.12 -13.84 2.51
C ALA A 229 14.11 -12.35 2.93
N PHE A 230 13.66 -12.04 4.15
CA PHE A 230 13.58 -10.66 4.64
C PHE A 230 14.85 -10.23 5.38
N SER A 231 15.22 -8.95 5.23
CA SER A 231 16.32 -8.34 6.01
C SER A 231 16.05 -8.38 7.52
N VAL A 232 14.77 -8.26 7.94
CA VAL A 232 14.28 -8.57 9.28
C VAL A 232 13.48 -9.87 9.18
N PRO A 233 14.06 -11.04 9.43
CA PRO A 233 13.54 -12.34 8.99
C PRO A 233 12.44 -12.91 9.90
N HIS A 234 11.74 -12.09 10.66
CA HIS A 234 10.71 -12.53 11.59
C HIS A 234 9.56 -11.51 11.68
N VAL A 235 8.46 -11.93 12.26
CA VAL A 235 7.35 -11.03 12.62
C VAL A 235 7.85 -10.00 13.62
N THR A 236 7.49 -8.73 13.40
CA THR A 236 7.76 -7.65 14.34
C THR A 236 6.47 -7.10 14.92
N MET A 237 6.51 -6.67 16.18
CA MET A 237 5.45 -5.92 16.84
C MET A 237 6.07 -4.69 17.49
N ASN A 238 5.44 -3.53 17.35
CA ASN A 238 5.91 -2.27 17.89
C ASN A 238 4.80 -1.62 18.72
N LEU A 239 5.05 -1.37 20.00
CA LEU A 239 4.19 -0.57 20.85
C LEU A 239 4.50 0.91 20.58
N GLY A 240 3.78 1.50 19.61
CA GLY A 240 4.21 2.74 18.97
C GLY A 240 3.79 4.03 19.68
N HIS A 241 2.62 4.02 20.35
CA HIS A 241 2.11 5.21 21.05
C HIS A 241 1.29 4.82 22.26
N ILE A 242 1.55 5.46 23.39
CA ILE A 242 0.74 5.31 24.59
C ILE A 242 0.35 6.68 25.14
N SER A 243 -0.90 6.82 25.61
CA SER A 243 -1.39 8.02 26.28
C SER A 243 -2.36 7.64 27.38
N GLY A 244 -2.31 8.37 28.50
CA GLY A 244 -3.21 8.14 29.64
C GLY A 244 -2.77 8.85 30.90
N GLY A 245 -3.73 9.11 31.78
CA GLY A 245 -3.52 9.90 33.03
C GLY A 245 -3.45 11.40 32.75
N ASP A 246 -3.64 12.16 33.82
CA ASP A 246 -3.70 13.63 33.81
C ASP A 246 -3.00 14.30 34.99
N ALA A 247 -2.77 13.58 36.09
CA ALA A 247 -2.04 14.07 37.26
C ALA A 247 -1.52 12.92 38.15
N GLU A 248 -0.38 13.14 38.82
CA GLU A 248 0.30 12.15 39.67
C GLU A 248 -0.49 11.77 40.92
N ASN A 249 -1.37 12.64 41.40
CA ASN A 249 -2.19 12.44 42.61
C ASN A 249 -3.62 11.96 42.27
N ARG A 250 -3.84 11.48 41.07
CA ARG A 250 -5.13 11.01 40.56
C ARG A 250 -5.03 9.59 40.01
N ILE A 251 -5.99 8.73 40.35
CA ILE A 251 -6.12 7.40 39.72
C ILE A 251 -6.46 7.61 38.25
N CYS A 252 -5.67 7.01 37.34
CA CYS A 252 -5.87 7.16 35.90
C CYS A 252 -7.20 6.56 35.46
N GLY A 253 -8.05 7.39 34.87
CA GLY A 253 -9.38 6.99 34.39
C GLY A 253 -9.42 6.44 32.96
N HIS A 254 -8.38 6.64 32.16
CA HIS A 254 -8.31 6.15 30.77
C HIS A 254 -6.86 6.01 30.33
N CYS A 255 -6.55 4.92 29.60
CA CYS A 255 -5.26 4.72 28.95
C CYS A 255 -5.47 4.09 27.58
N LYS A 256 -4.72 4.54 26.58
CA LYS A 256 -4.77 4.08 25.19
C LYS A 256 -3.37 3.68 24.73
N LEU A 257 -3.25 2.54 24.06
CA LEU A 257 -2.05 2.06 23.39
C LEU A 257 -2.35 1.81 21.92
N ASN A 258 -1.57 2.40 21.01
CA ASN A 258 -1.57 2.03 19.61
C ASN A 258 -0.30 1.22 19.33
N PHE A 259 -0.45 0.10 18.63
CA PHE A 259 0.65 -0.78 18.26
C PHE A 259 0.45 -1.33 16.85
N ASP A 260 1.55 -1.69 16.20
CA ASP A 260 1.53 -2.34 14.89
C ASP A 260 2.27 -3.67 14.89
N MET A 261 1.92 -4.52 13.93
CA MET A 261 2.58 -5.80 13.66
C MET A 261 2.91 -5.88 12.17
N ARG A 262 4.14 -6.35 11.85
CA ARG A 262 4.55 -6.70 10.50
C ARG A 262 4.67 -8.20 10.39
N VAL A 263 3.72 -8.81 9.68
CA VAL A 263 3.63 -10.27 9.51
C VAL A 263 4.40 -10.73 8.28
N VAL A 264 4.97 -11.93 8.33
CA VAL A 264 5.57 -12.63 7.19
C VAL A 264 4.52 -13.50 6.48
N PRO A 265 4.73 -13.94 5.23
CA PRO A 265 3.71 -14.69 4.46
C PRO A 265 3.20 -15.98 5.12
N GLU A 266 3.97 -16.58 6.02
CA GLU A 266 3.58 -17.78 6.77
C GLU A 266 2.53 -17.52 7.86
N LEU A 267 2.29 -16.26 8.22
CA LEU A 267 1.29 -15.86 9.20
C LEU A 267 0.24 -14.96 8.54
N ASN A 268 -0.95 -15.48 8.30
CA ASN A 268 -2.04 -14.68 7.76
C ASN A 268 -2.67 -13.75 8.81
N ASP A 269 -3.42 -12.77 8.34
CA ASP A 269 -3.99 -11.72 9.19
C ASP A 269 -4.96 -12.27 10.24
N GLU A 270 -5.84 -13.23 9.87
CA GLU A 270 -6.82 -13.82 10.79
C GLU A 270 -6.13 -14.54 11.93
N GLN A 271 -5.09 -15.32 11.62
CA GLN A 271 -4.28 -16.00 12.64
C GLN A 271 -3.55 -15.00 13.54
N ALA A 272 -2.99 -13.95 12.96
CA ALA A 272 -2.28 -12.92 13.72
C ALA A 272 -3.23 -12.18 14.68
N LEU A 273 -4.41 -11.81 14.24
CA LEU A 273 -5.45 -11.18 15.06
C LEU A 273 -5.91 -12.11 16.19
N SER A 274 -6.18 -13.39 15.88
CA SER A 274 -6.53 -14.39 16.90
C SER A 274 -5.44 -14.55 17.97
N MET A 275 -4.17 -14.56 17.58
CA MET A 275 -3.05 -14.66 18.53
C MET A 275 -2.97 -13.43 19.45
N ILE A 276 -3.29 -12.23 18.96
CA ILE A 276 -3.37 -11.01 19.78
C ILE A 276 -4.53 -11.10 20.78
N GLU A 277 -5.72 -11.51 20.32
CA GLU A 277 -6.90 -11.69 21.17
C GLU A 277 -6.64 -12.74 22.25
N GLU A 278 -6.07 -13.89 21.89
CA GLU A 278 -5.71 -14.96 22.84
C GLU A 278 -4.69 -14.47 23.90
N ALA A 279 -3.69 -13.71 23.48
CA ALA A 279 -2.70 -13.16 24.42
C ALA A 279 -3.33 -12.19 25.42
N LEU A 280 -4.27 -11.36 24.98
CA LEU A 280 -4.95 -10.38 25.82
C LEU A 280 -6.11 -10.97 26.63
N ALA A 281 -6.62 -12.17 26.29
CA ALA A 281 -7.78 -12.77 26.93
C ALA A 281 -7.69 -12.85 28.47
N PRO A 282 -6.54 -13.14 29.13
CA PRO A 282 -6.44 -13.14 30.58
C PRO A 282 -6.72 -11.76 31.20
N VAL A 283 -6.30 -10.68 30.51
CA VAL A 283 -6.52 -9.31 31.00
C VAL A 283 -7.98 -8.92 30.81
N PHE A 284 -8.57 -9.24 29.65
CA PHE A 284 -10.00 -9.03 29.40
C PHE A 284 -10.88 -9.76 30.41
N ALA A 285 -10.55 -11.02 30.73
CA ALA A 285 -11.28 -11.81 31.73
C ALA A 285 -11.18 -11.23 33.13
N LYS A 286 -10.03 -10.69 33.51
CA LYS A 286 -9.80 -10.08 34.84
C LYS A 286 -10.51 -8.73 34.99
N TYR A 287 -10.67 -7.99 33.90
CA TYR A 287 -11.27 -6.65 33.91
C TYR A 287 -12.43 -6.54 32.88
N PRO A 288 -13.54 -7.25 33.10
CA PRO A 288 -14.64 -7.31 32.17
C PRO A 288 -15.20 -5.91 31.85
N SER A 289 -15.52 -5.66 30.58
CA SER A 289 -16.07 -4.41 30.06
C SER A 289 -15.18 -3.16 30.25
N ARG A 290 -13.89 -3.32 30.57
CA ARG A 290 -12.97 -2.20 30.71
C ARG A 290 -11.98 -2.03 29.59
N LEU A 291 -11.86 -3.03 28.71
CA LEU A 291 -10.95 -2.97 27.57
C LEU A 291 -11.75 -3.09 26.28
N SER A 292 -11.30 -2.38 25.24
CA SER A 292 -11.63 -2.65 23.85
C SER A 292 -10.36 -2.73 23.02
N LEU A 293 -10.37 -3.61 22.03
CA LEU A 293 -9.31 -3.78 21.03
C LEU A 293 -9.91 -3.57 19.65
N ASP A 294 -9.45 -2.55 18.96
CA ASP A 294 -10.03 -2.13 17.70
C ASP A 294 -8.94 -2.06 16.63
N LEU A 295 -9.24 -2.48 15.38
CA LEU A 295 -8.38 -2.17 14.24
C LEU A 295 -8.38 -0.67 14.00
N MET A 296 -7.21 -0.07 13.78
CA MET A 296 -7.10 1.34 13.43
C MET A 296 -7.52 1.60 11.99
N TYR A 297 -7.27 0.63 11.11
CA TYR A 297 -7.65 0.57 9.71
C TYR A 297 -7.62 -0.90 9.23
N PRO A 298 -8.19 -1.21 8.05
CA PRO A 298 -8.14 -2.57 7.48
C PRO A 298 -6.69 -3.07 7.34
N THR A 299 -6.48 -4.36 7.57
CA THR A 299 -5.16 -4.98 7.49
C THR A 299 -4.65 -5.00 6.05
N ALA A 300 -3.34 -4.93 5.87
CA ALA A 300 -2.68 -5.24 4.61
C ALA A 300 -1.99 -6.61 4.74
N PRO A 301 -2.47 -7.65 4.03
CA PRO A 301 -1.90 -8.99 4.15
C PRO A 301 -0.44 -9.04 3.70
N ALA A 302 0.31 -10.00 4.20
CA ALA A 302 1.62 -10.31 3.66
C ALA A 302 1.49 -10.94 2.25
N PHE A 303 2.53 -10.81 1.45
CA PHE A 303 2.53 -11.23 0.06
C PHE A 303 3.71 -12.16 -0.26
N ALA A 304 3.43 -13.19 -1.07
CA ALA A 304 4.44 -13.99 -1.76
C ALA A 304 3.94 -14.29 -3.19
N CYS A 305 4.79 -14.05 -4.18
CA CYS A 305 4.55 -14.37 -5.58
C CYS A 305 4.40 -15.89 -5.77
N ARG A 306 3.47 -16.32 -6.61
CA ARG A 306 3.26 -17.74 -6.95
C ARG A 306 4.34 -18.26 -7.91
N ASP A 307 4.79 -17.40 -8.84
CA ASP A 307 5.79 -17.67 -9.90
C ASP A 307 5.49 -18.89 -10.80
N GLU A 308 4.22 -19.21 -10.99
CA GLU A 308 3.78 -20.34 -11.83
C GLU A 308 4.09 -20.12 -13.32
N GLN A 309 4.19 -18.84 -13.76
CA GLN A 309 4.48 -18.44 -15.13
C GLN A 309 5.92 -17.94 -15.33
N ASN A 310 6.79 -18.13 -14.33
CA ASN A 310 8.19 -17.72 -14.32
C ASN A 310 8.40 -16.20 -14.47
N ILE A 311 7.53 -15.40 -13.84
CA ILE A 311 7.62 -13.94 -13.86
C ILE A 311 8.93 -13.44 -13.23
N LEU A 312 9.44 -14.12 -12.19
CA LEU A 312 10.68 -13.75 -11.51
C LEU A 312 11.90 -13.88 -12.44
N ALA A 313 12.03 -15.02 -13.12
CA ALA A 313 13.10 -15.20 -14.08
C ALA A 313 13.06 -14.18 -15.22
N LEU A 314 11.86 -13.87 -15.71
CA LEU A 314 11.66 -12.84 -16.72
C LEU A 314 12.04 -11.46 -16.21
N ALA A 315 11.61 -11.10 -15.00
CA ALA A 315 11.91 -9.80 -14.40
C ALA A 315 13.43 -9.63 -14.16
N GLU A 316 14.11 -10.64 -13.61
CA GLU A 316 15.57 -10.62 -13.46
C GLU A 316 16.30 -10.44 -14.81
N GLN A 317 15.87 -11.17 -15.85
CA GLN A 317 16.43 -11.03 -17.18
C GLN A 317 16.28 -9.60 -17.73
N LEU A 318 15.13 -8.95 -17.50
CA LEU A 318 14.83 -7.64 -18.06
C LEU A 318 15.47 -6.50 -17.29
N THR A 319 15.55 -6.64 -15.97
CA THR A 319 16.11 -5.61 -15.07
C THR A 319 17.62 -5.74 -14.87
N GLY A 320 18.16 -6.95 -15.07
CA GLY A 320 19.54 -7.29 -14.70
C GLY A 320 19.76 -7.36 -13.19
N LYS A 321 18.69 -7.30 -12.39
CA LYS A 321 18.72 -7.29 -10.92
C LYS A 321 18.09 -8.56 -10.35
N LYS A 322 18.64 -9.08 -9.26
CA LYS A 322 18.06 -10.22 -8.52
C LYS A 322 16.81 -9.79 -7.77
N PHE A 323 15.81 -10.66 -7.72
CA PHE A 323 14.61 -10.42 -6.93
C PHE A 323 14.91 -10.33 -5.44
N GLN A 324 14.13 -9.55 -4.72
CA GLN A 324 14.26 -9.29 -3.29
C GLN A 324 12.90 -9.30 -2.58
N SER A 325 12.91 -9.20 -1.27
CA SER A 325 11.74 -8.97 -0.44
C SER A 325 11.70 -7.52 0.07
N ALA A 326 10.52 -7.03 0.46
CA ALA A 326 10.32 -5.73 1.06
C ALA A 326 9.70 -5.85 2.46
N ASN A 327 10.07 -4.93 3.37
CA ASN A 327 9.49 -4.89 4.71
C ASN A 327 8.20 -4.02 4.79
N TYR A 328 7.87 -3.28 3.75
CA TYR A 328 6.62 -2.51 3.60
C TYR A 328 5.54 -3.36 2.90
N ALA A 329 4.29 -2.95 3.03
CA ALA A 329 3.14 -3.58 2.37
C ALA A 329 2.75 -2.80 1.12
N THR A 330 2.12 -3.48 0.16
CA THR A 330 1.54 -2.93 -1.07
C THR A 330 0.22 -3.63 -1.38
N GLU A 331 -0.43 -3.27 -2.50
CA GLU A 331 -1.64 -3.93 -3.01
C GLU A 331 -1.41 -5.37 -3.54
N ALA A 332 -0.16 -5.84 -3.60
CA ALA A 332 0.19 -7.11 -4.22
C ALA A 332 -0.63 -8.32 -3.73
N PRO A 333 -0.94 -8.49 -2.43
CA PRO A 333 -1.73 -9.63 -1.97
C PRO A 333 -3.14 -9.66 -2.57
N PHE A 334 -3.77 -8.51 -2.81
CA PHE A 334 -5.10 -8.43 -3.41
C PHE A 334 -5.04 -8.76 -4.91
N ILE A 335 -4.06 -8.22 -5.63
CA ILE A 335 -3.89 -8.52 -7.05
C ILE A 335 -3.54 -10.00 -7.26
N ASN A 336 -2.73 -10.59 -6.37
CA ASN A 336 -2.39 -12.02 -6.40
C ASN A 336 -3.63 -12.94 -6.24
N GLN A 337 -4.71 -12.47 -5.58
CA GLN A 337 -5.99 -13.19 -5.46
C GLN A 337 -6.74 -13.34 -6.79
N LEU A 338 -6.38 -12.58 -7.82
CA LEU A 338 -6.88 -12.79 -9.20
C LEU A 338 -6.34 -14.08 -9.84
N GLY A 339 -5.43 -14.79 -9.15
CA GLY A 339 -4.83 -16.03 -9.63
C GLY A 339 -3.66 -15.83 -10.60
N CYS A 340 -3.07 -14.65 -10.63
CA CYS A 340 -1.90 -14.32 -11.46
C CYS A 340 -0.61 -14.28 -10.67
N ASP A 341 0.52 -14.51 -11.34
CA ASP A 341 1.83 -14.25 -10.78
C ASP A 341 2.04 -12.76 -10.67
N THR A 342 2.26 -12.28 -9.45
CA THR A 342 2.37 -10.86 -9.16
C THR A 342 3.76 -10.52 -8.66
N ILE A 343 4.33 -9.42 -9.16
CA ILE A 343 5.56 -8.81 -8.62
C ILE A 343 5.34 -7.32 -8.41
N VAL A 344 6.11 -6.77 -7.47
CA VAL A 344 6.20 -5.32 -7.32
C VAL A 344 7.48 -4.84 -8.00
N LEU A 345 7.34 -3.93 -8.97
CA LEU A 345 8.44 -3.48 -9.82
C LEU A 345 8.14 -2.11 -10.43
N GLY A 346 8.81 -1.09 -9.97
CA GLY A 346 8.65 0.25 -10.52
C GLY A 346 9.87 1.14 -10.34
N PRO A 347 9.83 2.33 -10.94
CA PRO A 347 10.90 3.31 -10.88
C PRO A 347 10.92 4.05 -9.55
N GLY A 348 12.08 4.59 -9.18
CA GLY A 348 12.25 5.36 -7.96
C GLY A 348 12.58 4.51 -6.74
N SER A 349 12.87 5.18 -5.61
CA SER A 349 13.21 4.54 -4.34
C SER A 349 12.12 4.78 -3.32
N ILE A 350 11.78 3.75 -2.55
CA ILE A 350 10.83 3.84 -1.42
C ILE A 350 11.27 4.88 -0.36
N ASP A 351 12.54 5.22 -0.31
CA ASP A 351 13.06 6.26 0.59
C ASP A 351 12.52 7.66 0.26
N GLN A 352 11.93 7.85 -0.93
CA GLN A 352 11.26 9.09 -1.33
C GLN A 352 9.79 9.13 -0.93
N ALA A 353 9.19 7.99 -0.64
CA ALA A 353 7.79 7.91 -0.23
C ALA A 353 7.56 8.67 1.09
N HIS A 354 6.44 9.40 1.17
CA HIS A 354 6.01 10.12 2.36
C HIS A 354 7.01 11.19 2.86
N GLN A 355 7.88 11.71 1.98
CA GLN A 355 8.86 12.73 2.32
C GLN A 355 8.52 14.08 1.64
N PRO A 356 8.80 15.21 2.31
CA PRO A 356 8.82 16.52 1.64
C PRO A 356 9.82 16.52 0.48
N ASP A 357 9.47 17.24 -0.59
CA ASP A 357 10.29 17.31 -1.82
C ASP A 357 10.52 15.95 -2.47
N GLU A 358 9.52 15.06 -2.39
CA GLU A 358 9.47 13.78 -3.10
C GLU A 358 9.82 13.97 -4.58
N TYR A 359 10.64 13.08 -5.14
CA TYR A 359 11.07 13.14 -6.53
C TYR A 359 11.27 11.79 -7.19
N ILE A 360 11.23 11.77 -8.53
CA ILE A 360 11.73 10.69 -9.37
C ILE A 360 12.95 11.17 -10.17
N SER A 361 14.00 10.33 -10.30
CA SER A 361 15.10 10.62 -11.22
C SER A 361 14.69 10.35 -12.66
N LEU A 362 15.06 11.23 -13.58
CA LEU A 362 14.88 11.04 -15.03
C LEU A 362 15.65 9.82 -15.57
N ASP A 363 16.67 9.34 -14.84
CA ASP A 363 17.42 8.13 -15.20
C ASP A 363 16.54 6.87 -15.22
N TYR A 364 15.41 6.89 -14.51
CA TYR A 364 14.45 5.78 -14.54
C TYR A 364 13.57 5.76 -15.79
N VAL A 365 13.49 6.85 -16.57
CA VAL A 365 12.53 6.94 -17.69
C VAL A 365 12.81 5.86 -18.74
N VAL A 366 14.01 5.85 -19.30
CA VAL A 366 14.37 4.92 -20.38
C VAL A 366 14.34 3.45 -19.91
N PRO A 367 14.96 3.07 -18.77
CA PRO A 367 14.92 1.69 -18.31
C PRO A 367 13.52 1.18 -18.04
N THR A 368 12.67 1.96 -17.35
CA THR A 368 11.30 1.56 -17.01
C THR A 368 10.46 1.34 -18.25
N VAL A 369 10.46 2.31 -19.18
CA VAL A 369 9.74 2.21 -20.45
C VAL A 369 10.19 0.95 -21.21
N HIS A 370 11.48 0.68 -21.28
CA HIS A 370 12.02 -0.50 -21.94
C HIS A 370 11.59 -1.82 -21.29
N ILE A 371 11.61 -1.91 -19.95
CA ILE A 371 11.15 -3.08 -19.20
C ILE A 371 9.67 -3.32 -19.48
N LEU A 372 8.82 -2.30 -19.35
CA LEU A 372 7.38 -2.40 -19.61
C LEU A 372 7.09 -2.86 -21.05
N GLN A 373 7.78 -2.29 -22.05
CA GLN A 373 7.64 -2.70 -23.45
C GLN A 373 8.00 -4.17 -23.67
N LYS A 374 9.08 -4.65 -23.04
CA LYS A 374 9.50 -6.05 -23.15
C LYS A 374 8.55 -7.00 -22.42
N MET A 375 8.07 -6.63 -21.24
CA MET A 375 7.07 -7.40 -20.52
C MET A 375 5.78 -7.53 -21.34
N ILE A 376 5.24 -6.42 -21.87
CA ILE A 376 4.06 -6.44 -22.75
C ILE A 376 4.29 -7.34 -23.96
N LYS A 377 5.43 -7.20 -24.65
CA LYS A 377 5.75 -8.03 -25.82
C LYS A 377 5.88 -9.51 -25.48
N LYS A 378 6.47 -9.84 -24.35
CA LYS A 378 6.69 -11.23 -23.94
C LYS A 378 5.40 -11.94 -23.49
N VAL A 379 4.50 -11.19 -22.84
CA VAL A 379 3.29 -11.77 -22.23
C VAL A 379 2.07 -11.68 -23.15
N CYS A 380 1.98 -10.61 -23.96
CA CYS A 380 0.76 -10.33 -24.73
C CYS A 380 0.88 -10.61 -26.23
N PHE A 381 2.08 -10.89 -26.78
CA PHE A 381 2.31 -11.21 -28.20
C PHE A 381 2.69 -12.68 -28.39
#